data_b0e46c9b0098a55baaff50b076b5edd6
#
_entry.id   b0e46c9b0098a55baaff50b076b5edd6
#
_cell.length_a   1.000
_cell.length_b   1.000
_cell.length_c   1.000
_cell.angle_alpha   90.00
_cell.angle_beta   90.00
_cell.angle_gamma   90.00
#
_symmetry.space_group_name_H-M   'P 1'
#
loop_
_entity.id
_entity.type
_entity.pdbx_description
1 polymer ?
#
loop_
_entity_poly.entity_id
_entity_poly.type
_entity_poly.pdbx_seq_one_letter_code
_entity_poly.pdbx_strand_id
1 'polypeptide(L)'
;MLTNEYLKRVYEGLEKRNANEPEFLQAVREVLESIQPVVEKHPEYEKAGLIERLVEPERVISFRVPWVDDQGKVQVNRGYRVQFNSAIGPYKGGLRFHPSVNQGILKFLGFEQIFKNSLTTLPMGGGKGGSDFNPKGKSDMEVMRFCQSFMTELYRHIGQFVDCPAGDIGVGGREVGYLFGQYKRLTNSFQGGMITGKGLTFGGSLARTEATGYGLCYFTAEALKCMRNDSFAGKTVVISGSGNVAIYACQKATQLGGKVVTMSDSNGYVYDPNGIDLAYVKDLKEVRRGRIKEYAETHEGATYVADCSKVWTVPCDIALPCATQNEINKESAEALVKNGCTVVCEGANMPSTPEAIEVYLANGVLYGPAKAANAGGVATSGLEMSQNSERLSWTFEEVDAKLKGIMEGIFHASYDASVAAGSEGNLMVGANCAGFLKVATAMMAQGITY
;
A
#
# COMPACT_ATOMS: atom_id res chain seq x y z
N MET A 1 16.33 12.59 12.83
CA MET A 1 16.71 14.02 12.60
C MET A 1 17.72 14.10 11.46
N LEU A 2 17.53 15.02 10.51
CA LEU A 2 18.49 15.23 9.41
C LEU A 2 19.77 15.88 9.95
N THR A 3 20.90 15.18 9.83
CA THR A 3 22.24 15.65 10.24
C THR A 3 23.15 15.92 9.05
N ASN A 4 22.92 15.22 7.93
CA ASN A 4 23.67 15.39 6.69
C ASN A 4 23.37 16.74 6.04
N GLU A 5 24.37 17.57 5.78
CA GLU A 5 24.21 18.94 5.28
C GLU A 5 23.62 19.01 3.86
N TYR A 6 23.95 18.04 2.99
CA TYR A 6 23.34 17.94 1.66
C TYR A 6 21.83 17.70 1.74
N LEU A 7 21.42 16.71 2.55
CA LEU A 7 20.01 16.39 2.73
C LEU A 7 19.22 17.52 3.38
N LYS A 8 19.81 18.22 4.38
CA LYS A 8 19.20 19.41 4.98
C LYS A 8 18.94 20.50 3.96
N ARG A 9 19.96 20.85 3.18
CA ARG A 9 19.85 21.88 2.14
C ARG A 9 18.74 21.56 1.13
N VAL A 10 18.68 20.30 0.68
CA VAL A 10 17.62 19.87 -0.25
C VAL A 10 16.25 19.97 0.40
N TYR A 11 16.11 19.49 1.66
CA TYR A 11 14.84 19.53 2.37
C TYR A 11 14.36 20.98 2.64
N GLU A 12 15.22 21.87 3.08
CA GLU A 12 14.90 23.28 3.28
C GLU A 12 14.44 23.98 1.98
N GLY A 13 15.08 23.63 0.87
CA GLY A 13 14.66 24.09 -0.46
C GLY A 13 13.29 23.56 -0.86
N LEU A 14 13.01 22.30 -0.56
CA LEU A 14 11.73 21.67 -0.82
C LEU A 14 10.60 22.28 0.03
N GLU A 15 10.85 22.49 1.32
CA GLU A 15 9.91 23.08 2.28
C GLU A 15 9.45 24.47 1.83
N LYS A 16 10.37 25.30 1.36
CA LYS A 16 10.05 26.64 0.84
C LYS A 16 9.12 26.59 -0.39
N ARG A 17 9.31 25.60 -1.27
CA ARG A 17 8.50 25.46 -2.50
C ARG A 17 7.14 24.79 -2.26
N ASN A 18 7.02 24.01 -1.19
CA ASN A 18 5.85 23.16 -0.93
C ASN A 18 5.22 23.42 0.45
N ALA A 19 5.28 24.64 0.94
CA ALA A 19 4.83 25.01 2.29
C ALA A 19 3.35 24.64 2.60
N ASN A 20 2.52 24.47 1.58
CA ASN A 20 1.11 24.10 1.69
C ASN A 20 0.85 22.59 1.51
N GLU A 21 1.88 21.76 1.53
CA GLU A 21 1.81 20.31 1.29
C GLU A 21 2.43 19.51 2.47
N PRO A 22 1.87 19.62 3.69
CA PRO A 22 2.51 19.10 4.91
C PRO A 22 2.71 17.58 4.89
N GLU A 23 1.76 16.81 4.32
CA GLU A 23 1.86 15.36 4.23
C GLU A 23 3.01 14.93 3.30
N PHE A 24 3.20 15.67 2.21
CA PHE A 24 4.31 15.41 1.30
C PHE A 24 5.67 15.74 1.95
N LEU A 25 5.78 16.87 2.62
CA LEU A 25 6.99 17.27 3.34
C LEU A 25 7.36 16.28 4.45
N GLN A 26 6.37 15.79 5.21
CA GLN A 26 6.58 14.77 6.23
C GLN A 26 7.15 13.49 5.64
N ALA A 27 6.55 12.97 4.57
CA ALA A 27 6.98 11.72 3.93
C ALA A 27 8.42 11.85 3.37
N VAL A 28 8.74 12.97 2.73
CA VAL A 28 10.10 13.21 2.24
C VAL A 28 11.09 13.23 3.41
N ARG A 29 10.76 13.92 4.50
CA ARG A 29 11.62 13.99 5.68
C ARG A 29 11.92 12.61 6.27
N GLU A 30 10.91 11.78 6.45
CA GLU A 30 11.05 10.42 6.99
C GLU A 30 11.98 9.56 6.12
N VAL A 31 11.84 9.64 4.81
CA VAL A 31 12.72 8.90 3.89
C VAL A 31 14.13 9.44 3.95
N LEU A 32 14.33 10.77 3.87
CA LEU A 32 15.65 11.38 3.92
C LEU A 32 16.39 11.07 5.25
N GLU A 33 15.68 11.06 6.36
CA GLU A 33 16.25 10.66 7.65
C GLU A 33 16.72 9.19 7.64
N SER A 34 15.97 8.31 6.99
CA SER A 34 16.31 6.89 6.91
C SER A 34 17.50 6.59 6.00
N ILE A 35 17.67 7.34 4.90
CA ILE A 35 18.72 7.07 3.88
C ILE A 35 20.04 7.79 4.14
N GLN A 36 20.15 8.61 5.19
CA GLN A 36 21.39 9.34 5.52
C GLN A 36 22.64 8.45 5.49
N PRO A 37 22.65 7.24 6.13
CA PRO A 37 23.85 6.40 6.16
C PRO A 37 24.26 5.91 4.76
N VAL A 38 23.32 5.86 3.82
CA VAL A 38 23.61 5.51 2.43
C VAL A 38 24.20 6.71 1.69
N VAL A 39 23.57 7.87 1.81
CA VAL A 39 24.01 9.10 1.12
C VAL A 39 25.41 9.53 1.56
N GLU A 40 25.76 9.36 2.83
CA GLU A 40 27.09 9.65 3.36
C GLU A 40 28.22 8.83 2.72
N LYS A 41 27.91 7.63 2.26
CA LYS A 41 28.84 6.74 1.55
C LYS A 41 28.97 7.05 0.05
N HIS A 42 28.10 7.92 -0.48
CA HIS A 42 27.95 8.18 -1.92
C HIS A 42 28.01 9.69 -2.25
N PRO A 43 29.18 10.36 -2.12
CA PRO A 43 29.31 11.80 -2.40
C PRO A 43 29.00 12.16 -3.88
N GLU A 44 29.02 11.20 -4.78
CA GLU A 44 28.61 11.35 -6.18
C GLU A 44 27.13 11.71 -6.33
N TYR A 45 26.27 11.37 -5.38
CA TYR A 45 24.84 11.71 -5.44
C TYR A 45 24.61 13.23 -5.38
N GLU A 46 25.37 13.94 -4.54
CA GLU A 46 25.29 15.39 -4.48
C GLU A 46 25.75 16.05 -5.80
N LYS A 47 26.84 15.56 -6.38
CA LYS A 47 27.36 16.08 -7.67
C LYS A 47 26.34 15.87 -8.81
N ALA A 48 25.53 14.80 -8.75
CA ALA A 48 24.51 14.49 -9.75
C ALA A 48 23.18 15.17 -9.46
N GLY A 49 23.00 15.92 -8.36
CA GLY A 49 21.72 16.45 -7.92
C GLY A 49 20.66 15.36 -7.76
N LEU A 50 21.08 14.18 -7.26
CA LEU A 50 20.23 13.00 -7.22
C LEU A 50 19.01 13.21 -6.31
N ILE A 51 19.22 13.75 -5.13
CA ILE A 51 18.14 13.92 -4.15
C ILE A 51 17.20 15.04 -4.58
N GLU A 52 17.70 16.13 -5.16
CA GLU A 52 16.89 17.19 -5.74
C GLU A 52 15.92 16.63 -6.78
N ARG A 53 16.40 15.74 -7.66
CA ARG A 53 15.57 15.07 -8.69
C ARG A 53 14.61 14.03 -8.10
N LEU A 54 15.03 13.33 -7.04
CA LEU A 54 14.24 12.30 -6.38
C LEU A 54 13.01 12.88 -5.66
N VAL A 55 13.15 14.05 -5.05
CA VAL A 55 12.06 14.69 -4.26
C VAL A 55 11.17 15.61 -5.10
N GLU A 56 11.45 15.77 -6.37
CA GLU A 56 10.64 16.54 -7.32
C GLU A 56 9.96 15.59 -8.29
N PRO A 57 8.62 15.60 -8.44
CA PRO A 57 7.94 14.73 -9.42
C PRO A 57 8.35 15.12 -10.84
N GLU A 58 8.53 14.11 -11.70
CA GLU A 58 8.84 14.35 -13.12
C GLU A 58 7.73 15.13 -13.81
N ARG A 59 6.47 14.88 -13.47
CA ARG A 59 5.29 15.63 -13.96
C ARG A 59 4.14 15.59 -12.98
N VAL A 60 3.40 16.69 -12.90
CA VAL A 60 2.09 16.78 -12.27
C VAL A 60 1.08 17.28 -13.29
N ILE A 61 0.05 16.49 -13.54
CA ILE A 61 -1.01 16.79 -14.48
C ILE A 61 -2.27 17.09 -13.68
N SER A 62 -2.86 18.26 -13.87
CA SER A 62 -4.11 18.68 -13.25
C SER A 62 -5.11 19.06 -14.33
N PHE A 63 -6.35 18.60 -14.21
CA PHE A 63 -7.37 18.83 -15.22
C PHE A 63 -8.76 18.92 -14.60
N ARG A 64 -9.67 19.58 -15.33
CA ARG A 64 -11.08 19.71 -14.99
C ARG A 64 -11.86 18.48 -15.46
N VAL A 65 -12.76 17.96 -14.60
CA VAL A 65 -13.62 16.80 -14.89
C VAL A 65 -15.09 17.26 -14.80
N PRO A 66 -15.71 17.74 -15.90
CA PRO A 66 -17.13 18.05 -15.93
C PRO A 66 -17.94 16.77 -16.20
N TRP A 67 -19.05 16.60 -15.50
CA TRP A 67 -19.97 15.48 -15.71
C TRP A 67 -21.40 15.88 -15.33
N VAL A 68 -22.41 15.10 -15.72
CA VAL A 68 -23.81 15.41 -15.47
C VAL A 68 -24.40 14.36 -14.52
N ASP A 69 -25.05 14.81 -13.45
CA ASP A 69 -25.72 13.93 -12.50
C ASP A 69 -27.06 13.39 -13.03
N ASP A 70 -27.72 12.55 -12.25
CA ASP A 70 -29.00 11.94 -12.66
C ASP A 70 -30.17 12.93 -12.73
N GLN A 71 -30.01 14.13 -12.16
CA GLN A 71 -30.97 15.24 -12.27
C GLN A 71 -30.70 16.15 -13.49
N GLY A 72 -29.69 15.83 -14.31
CA GLY A 72 -29.31 16.65 -15.44
C GLY A 72 -28.47 17.88 -15.10
N LYS A 73 -27.99 18.00 -13.85
CA LYS A 73 -27.16 19.11 -13.39
C LYS A 73 -25.69 18.86 -13.69
N VAL A 74 -25.02 19.89 -14.20
CA VAL A 74 -23.56 19.84 -14.44
C VAL A 74 -22.81 19.90 -13.11
N GLN A 75 -21.93 18.96 -12.92
CA GLN A 75 -20.98 18.85 -11.82
C GLN A 75 -19.56 19.06 -12.36
N VAL A 76 -18.66 19.62 -11.53
CA VAL A 76 -17.27 19.83 -11.91
C VAL A 76 -16.36 19.39 -10.77
N ASN A 77 -15.48 18.45 -11.06
CA ASN A 77 -14.44 17.98 -10.16
C ASN A 77 -13.05 18.30 -10.72
N ARG A 78 -12.02 18.10 -9.89
CA ARG A 78 -10.61 18.20 -10.26
C ARG A 78 -10.03 16.82 -10.39
N GLY A 79 -9.33 16.56 -11.47
CA GLY A 79 -8.55 15.35 -11.71
C GLY A 79 -7.06 15.63 -11.63
N TYR A 80 -6.30 14.65 -11.16
CA TYR A 80 -4.84 14.77 -11.01
C TYR A 80 -4.15 13.45 -11.39
N ARG A 81 -2.94 13.56 -11.94
CA ARG A 81 -1.97 12.47 -12.03
C ARG A 81 -0.58 12.99 -11.71
N VAL A 82 0.05 12.43 -10.70
CA VAL A 82 1.45 12.65 -10.35
C VAL A 82 2.26 11.50 -10.94
N GLN A 83 3.10 11.80 -11.91
CA GLN A 83 4.10 10.94 -12.48
C GLN A 83 5.42 11.28 -11.79
N PHE A 84 5.75 10.51 -10.74
CA PHE A 84 6.76 10.95 -9.79
C PHE A 84 8.16 10.58 -10.24
N ASN A 85 8.40 9.30 -10.55
CA ASN A 85 9.72 8.80 -10.95
C ASN A 85 9.57 7.58 -11.85
N SER A 86 10.25 7.58 -12.97
CA SER A 86 10.22 6.52 -13.99
C SER A 86 11.54 5.76 -14.15
N ALA A 87 12.51 5.97 -13.27
CA ALA A 87 13.85 5.42 -13.43
C ALA A 87 13.90 3.88 -13.51
N ILE A 88 12.96 3.18 -12.87
CA ILE A 88 12.94 1.71 -12.83
C ILE A 88 11.78 1.08 -13.61
N GLY A 89 10.97 1.87 -14.29
CA GLY A 89 9.85 1.39 -15.12
C GLY A 89 8.75 2.44 -15.28
N PRO A 90 7.66 2.09 -15.99
CA PRO A 90 6.51 2.98 -16.15
C PRO A 90 5.99 3.44 -14.80
N TYR A 91 5.49 4.67 -14.72
CA TYR A 91 4.84 5.15 -13.50
C TYR A 91 3.73 4.19 -13.09
N LYS A 92 3.66 3.85 -11.82
CA LYS A 92 2.69 2.91 -11.28
C LYS A 92 2.12 3.38 -9.95
N GLY A 93 0.80 3.39 -9.85
CA GLY A 93 0.10 3.69 -8.59
C GLY A 93 -1.38 3.97 -8.81
N GLY A 94 -2.14 3.82 -7.72
CA GLY A 94 -3.60 3.86 -7.74
C GLY A 94 -4.20 5.22 -8.09
N LEU A 95 -5.47 5.20 -8.49
CA LEU A 95 -6.35 6.36 -8.56
C LEU A 95 -7.25 6.36 -7.32
N ARG A 96 -7.34 7.51 -6.63
CA ARG A 96 -8.20 7.70 -5.46
C ARG A 96 -9.33 8.65 -5.79
N PHE A 97 -10.58 8.23 -5.55
CA PHE A 97 -11.75 9.10 -5.65
C PHE A 97 -12.31 9.35 -4.24
N HIS A 98 -11.97 10.52 -3.71
CA HIS A 98 -12.37 10.91 -2.36
C HIS A 98 -12.33 12.43 -2.21
N PRO A 99 -13.27 13.06 -1.47
CA PRO A 99 -13.32 14.52 -1.31
C PRO A 99 -12.04 15.16 -0.76
N SER A 100 -11.23 14.43 -0.02
CA SER A 100 -9.96 14.92 0.52
C SER A 100 -8.81 14.98 -0.50
N VAL A 101 -9.00 14.46 -1.71
CA VAL A 101 -7.93 14.42 -2.72
C VAL A 101 -7.56 15.82 -3.17
N ASN A 102 -6.27 16.13 -3.06
CA ASN A 102 -5.63 17.32 -3.59
C ASN A 102 -4.22 16.95 -4.10
N GLN A 103 -3.54 17.90 -4.71
CA GLN A 103 -2.23 17.69 -5.31
C GLN A 103 -1.17 17.25 -4.27
N GLY A 104 -1.13 17.87 -3.10
CA GLY A 104 -0.16 17.56 -2.04
C GLY A 104 -0.29 16.14 -1.53
N ILE A 105 -1.52 15.66 -1.27
CA ILE A 105 -1.79 14.26 -0.90
C ILE A 105 -1.33 13.29 -1.99
N LEU A 106 -1.54 13.63 -3.26
CA LEU A 106 -1.12 12.75 -4.36
C LEU A 106 0.39 12.78 -4.60
N LYS A 107 1.07 13.91 -4.34
CA LYS A 107 2.54 13.98 -4.31
C LYS A 107 3.10 13.10 -3.19
N PHE A 108 2.55 13.21 -1.98
CA PHE A 108 2.88 12.34 -0.86
C PHE A 108 2.78 10.86 -1.24
N LEU A 109 1.61 10.45 -1.70
CA LEU A 109 1.36 9.05 -2.05
C LEU A 109 2.19 8.57 -3.25
N GLY A 110 2.46 9.45 -4.22
CA GLY A 110 3.30 9.16 -5.38
C GLY A 110 4.77 8.97 -5.00
N PHE A 111 5.27 9.78 -4.07
CA PHE A 111 6.62 9.66 -3.52
C PHE A 111 6.81 8.34 -2.77
N GLU A 112 5.90 8.00 -1.86
CA GLU A 112 5.92 6.72 -1.14
C GLU A 112 5.86 5.52 -2.11
N GLN A 113 5.12 5.67 -3.20
CA GLN A 113 4.96 4.61 -4.19
C GLN A 113 6.27 4.26 -4.90
N ILE A 114 7.23 5.21 -5.04
CA ILE A 114 8.56 4.94 -5.63
C ILE A 114 9.24 3.81 -4.88
N PHE A 115 9.34 3.93 -3.55
CA PHE A 115 10.06 2.98 -2.71
C PHE A 115 9.32 1.65 -2.58
N LYS A 116 8.00 1.70 -2.43
CA LYS A 116 7.17 0.51 -2.37
C LYS A 116 7.27 -0.34 -3.64
N ASN A 117 7.22 0.28 -4.81
CA ASN A 117 7.32 -0.42 -6.08
C ASN A 117 8.72 -0.98 -6.30
N SER A 118 9.76 -0.22 -5.94
CA SER A 118 11.15 -0.66 -6.11
C SER A 118 11.48 -1.93 -5.32
N LEU A 119 10.90 -2.10 -4.13
CA LEU A 119 11.08 -3.29 -3.30
C LEU A 119 10.55 -4.56 -3.97
N THR A 120 9.53 -4.47 -4.82
CA THR A 120 8.96 -5.65 -5.50
C THR A 120 9.90 -6.27 -6.53
N THR A 121 10.99 -5.60 -6.88
CA THR A 121 11.90 -5.91 -7.99
C THR A 121 11.30 -5.87 -9.40
N LEU A 122 10.00 -5.71 -9.51
CA LEU A 122 9.31 -5.57 -10.80
C LEU A 122 9.57 -4.19 -11.43
N PRO A 123 9.54 -4.07 -12.77
CA PRO A 123 9.84 -2.84 -13.48
C PRO A 123 8.67 -1.84 -13.39
N MET A 124 8.56 -1.17 -12.26
CA MET A 124 7.50 -0.20 -11.96
C MET A 124 8.08 1.04 -11.28
N GLY A 125 7.90 2.19 -11.89
CA GLY A 125 8.17 3.49 -11.28
C GLY A 125 7.12 3.90 -10.26
N GLY A 126 7.18 5.15 -9.81
CA GLY A 126 6.23 5.71 -8.83
C GLY A 126 5.28 6.72 -9.46
N GLY A 127 3.99 6.59 -9.15
CA GLY A 127 2.97 7.54 -9.54
C GLY A 127 1.72 7.44 -8.68
N LYS A 128 0.89 8.46 -8.72
CA LYS A 128 -0.40 8.48 -8.01
C LYS A 128 -1.36 9.42 -8.71
N GLY A 129 -2.65 9.12 -8.66
CA GLY A 129 -3.66 10.01 -9.24
C GLY A 129 -4.98 9.95 -8.48
N GLY A 130 -5.94 10.73 -8.95
CA GLY A 130 -7.27 10.73 -8.36
C GLY A 130 -8.05 12.00 -8.60
N SER A 131 -9.15 12.13 -7.87
CA SER A 131 -10.07 13.26 -7.94
C SER A 131 -10.73 13.48 -6.59
N ASP A 132 -11.16 14.72 -6.35
CA ASP A 132 -12.03 15.11 -5.24
C ASP A 132 -13.49 14.60 -5.38
N PHE A 133 -13.77 13.79 -6.39
CA PHE A 133 -15.05 13.12 -6.59
C PHE A 133 -15.35 12.11 -5.47
N ASN A 134 -16.59 12.14 -4.96
CA ASN A 134 -17.07 11.19 -3.97
C ASN A 134 -18.01 10.17 -4.62
N PRO A 135 -17.61 8.90 -4.83
CA PRO A 135 -18.47 7.89 -5.41
C PRO A 135 -19.57 7.36 -4.46
N LYS A 136 -19.48 7.65 -3.15
CA LYS A 136 -20.47 7.19 -2.18
C LYS A 136 -21.84 7.83 -2.44
N GLY A 137 -22.89 7.01 -2.52
CA GLY A 137 -24.24 7.46 -2.77
C GLY A 137 -24.53 7.89 -4.20
N LYS A 138 -23.60 7.70 -5.14
CA LYS A 138 -23.80 7.93 -6.56
C LYS A 138 -24.31 6.69 -7.25
N SER A 139 -25.18 6.88 -8.27
CA SER A 139 -25.63 5.79 -9.13
C SER A 139 -24.49 5.24 -9.99
N ASP A 140 -24.64 4.02 -10.50
CA ASP A 140 -23.67 3.45 -11.43
C ASP A 140 -23.51 4.30 -12.70
N MET A 141 -24.58 4.93 -13.14
CA MET A 141 -24.57 5.81 -14.32
C MET A 141 -23.83 7.13 -14.04
N GLU A 142 -23.96 7.71 -12.84
CA GLU A 142 -23.19 8.89 -12.41
C GLU A 142 -21.71 8.56 -12.35
N VAL A 143 -21.34 7.44 -11.70
CA VAL A 143 -19.95 7.00 -11.60
C VAL A 143 -19.36 6.70 -12.98
N MET A 144 -20.12 6.07 -13.88
CA MET A 144 -19.68 5.82 -15.24
C MET A 144 -19.41 7.10 -16.02
N ARG A 145 -20.32 8.06 -15.99
CA ARG A 145 -20.15 9.38 -16.65
C ARG A 145 -18.93 10.13 -16.10
N PHE A 146 -18.75 10.10 -14.77
CA PHE A 146 -17.56 10.68 -14.15
C PHE A 146 -16.27 9.99 -14.63
N CYS A 147 -16.19 8.66 -14.59
CA CYS A 147 -15.02 7.89 -15.03
C CYS A 147 -14.70 8.15 -16.51
N GLN A 148 -15.70 8.25 -17.36
CA GLN A 148 -15.53 8.54 -18.78
C GLN A 148 -14.95 9.95 -18.98
N SER A 149 -15.50 10.96 -18.30
CA SER A 149 -14.98 12.33 -18.36
C SER A 149 -13.54 12.42 -17.82
N PHE A 150 -13.26 11.78 -16.69
CA PHE A 150 -11.92 11.71 -16.08
C PHE A 150 -10.91 11.09 -17.05
N MET A 151 -11.25 9.95 -17.67
CA MET A 151 -10.37 9.25 -18.61
C MET A 151 -10.18 10.02 -19.91
N THR A 152 -11.15 10.82 -20.34
CA THR A 152 -11.04 11.66 -21.55
C THR A 152 -9.89 12.67 -21.48
N GLU A 153 -9.54 13.12 -20.27
CA GLU A 153 -8.32 13.92 -20.06
C GLU A 153 -7.10 13.05 -19.78
N LEU A 154 -7.23 12.05 -18.93
CA LEU A 154 -6.10 11.26 -18.46
C LEU A 154 -5.44 10.40 -19.56
N TYR A 155 -6.20 9.89 -20.55
CA TYR A 155 -5.69 8.92 -21.54
C TYR A 155 -4.48 9.40 -22.34
N ARG A 156 -4.30 10.71 -22.46
CA ARG A 156 -3.16 11.32 -23.18
C ARG A 156 -1.82 11.12 -22.47
N HIS A 157 -1.87 10.78 -21.21
CA HIS A 157 -0.73 10.77 -20.29
C HIS A 157 -0.39 9.37 -19.76
N ILE A 158 -1.21 8.37 -20.04
CA ILE A 158 -1.08 7.01 -19.53
C ILE A 158 -0.99 5.98 -20.67
N GLY A 159 -0.62 4.77 -20.29
CA GLY A 159 -0.50 3.64 -21.23
C GLY A 159 0.41 2.56 -20.64
N GLN A 160 0.34 1.36 -21.17
CA GLN A 160 1.01 0.19 -20.57
C GLN A 160 2.54 0.34 -20.43
N PHE A 161 3.18 1.19 -21.24
CA PHE A 161 4.63 1.44 -21.23
C PHE A 161 5.02 2.83 -20.71
N VAL A 162 4.05 3.65 -20.33
CA VAL A 162 4.27 5.03 -19.88
C VAL A 162 3.87 5.16 -18.42
N ASP A 163 2.61 4.88 -18.13
CA ASP A 163 2.01 5.07 -16.82
C ASP A 163 0.81 4.12 -16.69
N CYS A 164 0.86 3.23 -15.71
CA CYS A 164 -0.19 2.24 -15.47
C CYS A 164 -0.89 2.50 -14.14
N PRO A 165 -2.05 3.17 -14.13
CA PRO A 165 -2.89 3.33 -12.94
C PRO A 165 -3.37 2.00 -12.34
N ALA A 166 -3.99 2.09 -11.17
CA ALA A 166 -4.65 0.98 -10.49
C ALA A 166 -5.84 1.50 -9.67
N GLY A 167 -6.59 0.61 -9.02
CA GLY A 167 -7.56 0.99 -8.00
C GLY A 167 -6.91 1.48 -6.70
N ASP A 168 -7.65 2.27 -5.95
CA ASP A 168 -7.37 2.74 -4.59
C ASP A 168 -8.70 3.14 -3.92
N ILE A 169 -8.72 3.90 -2.83
CA ILE A 169 -9.96 4.35 -2.17
C ILE A 169 -10.93 4.97 -3.20
N GLY A 170 -12.16 4.46 -3.22
CA GLY A 170 -13.20 4.93 -4.14
C GLY A 170 -13.05 4.47 -5.60
N VAL A 171 -12.07 3.64 -5.91
CA VAL A 171 -11.83 3.07 -7.24
C VAL A 171 -11.67 1.56 -7.13
N GLY A 172 -12.75 0.84 -7.30
CA GLY A 172 -12.79 -0.62 -7.33
C GLY A 172 -12.90 -1.17 -8.76
N GLY A 173 -13.27 -2.45 -8.88
CA GLY A 173 -13.41 -3.13 -10.17
C GLY A 173 -14.43 -2.48 -11.12
N ARG A 174 -15.50 -1.88 -10.57
CA ARG A 174 -16.50 -1.13 -11.34
C ARG A 174 -15.87 0.10 -12.01
N GLU A 175 -15.20 0.95 -11.24
CA GLU A 175 -14.55 2.15 -11.74
C GLU A 175 -13.42 1.80 -12.72
N VAL A 176 -12.62 0.80 -12.41
CA VAL A 176 -11.57 0.29 -13.31
C VAL A 176 -12.15 -0.17 -14.65
N GLY A 177 -13.30 -0.85 -14.62
CA GLY A 177 -14.01 -1.26 -15.85
C GLY A 177 -14.44 -0.06 -16.69
N TYR A 178 -15.06 0.95 -16.08
CA TYR A 178 -15.47 2.18 -16.80
C TYR A 178 -14.29 2.97 -17.36
N LEU A 179 -13.20 3.09 -16.60
CA LEU A 179 -11.97 3.75 -17.03
C LEU A 179 -11.32 3.00 -18.22
N PHE A 180 -11.23 1.67 -18.14
CA PHE A 180 -10.69 0.83 -19.21
C PHE A 180 -11.53 0.92 -20.50
N GLY A 181 -12.86 0.83 -20.37
CA GLY A 181 -13.77 0.92 -21.52
C GLY A 181 -13.64 2.25 -22.27
N GLN A 182 -13.54 3.36 -21.55
CA GLN A 182 -13.34 4.69 -22.13
C GLN A 182 -11.96 4.84 -22.77
N TYR A 183 -10.89 4.37 -22.12
CA TYR A 183 -9.55 4.40 -22.69
C TYR A 183 -9.50 3.62 -24.02
N LYS A 184 -10.02 2.39 -24.03
CA LYS A 184 -10.10 1.57 -25.25
C LYS A 184 -10.85 2.29 -26.38
N ARG A 185 -11.94 2.99 -26.04
CA ARG A 185 -12.73 3.76 -27.02
C ARG A 185 -11.94 4.91 -27.62
N LEU A 186 -11.23 5.68 -26.78
CA LEU A 186 -10.46 6.87 -27.20
C LEU A 186 -9.21 6.51 -28.02
N THR A 187 -8.49 5.47 -27.60
CA THR A 187 -7.26 5.03 -28.27
C THR A 187 -7.48 4.10 -29.45
N ASN A 188 -8.69 3.61 -29.64
CA ASN A 188 -9.03 2.55 -30.62
C ASN A 188 -8.08 1.35 -30.55
N SER A 189 -7.65 0.98 -29.35
CA SER A 189 -6.74 -0.15 -29.12
C SER A 189 -7.03 -0.87 -27.80
N PHE A 190 -6.76 -2.17 -27.79
CA PHE A 190 -6.87 -2.98 -26.57
C PHE A 190 -5.49 -3.10 -25.91
N GLN A 191 -5.16 -2.15 -25.03
CA GLN A 191 -3.92 -2.17 -24.24
C GLN A 191 -4.22 -2.76 -22.85
N GLY A 192 -4.08 -4.07 -22.70
CA GLY A 192 -4.39 -4.76 -21.46
C GLY A 192 -3.64 -4.22 -20.23
N GLY A 193 -2.39 -3.80 -20.42
CA GLY A 193 -1.53 -3.28 -19.36
C GLY A 193 -1.72 -1.80 -18.99
N MET A 194 -2.73 -1.09 -19.56
CA MET A 194 -2.90 0.34 -19.30
C MET A 194 -3.43 0.66 -17.91
N ILE A 195 -4.04 -0.28 -17.20
CA ILE A 195 -4.54 -0.20 -15.82
C ILE A 195 -4.55 -1.57 -15.20
N THR A 196 -4.34 -1.69 -13.88
CA THR A 196 -4.46 -2.94 -13.14
C THR A 196 -5.65 -2.95 -12.18
N GLY A 197 -6.04 -4.15 -11.74
CA GLY A 197 -7.26 -4.37 -10.98
C GLY A 197 -8.49 -4.59 -11.87
N LYS A 198 -8.25 -5.00 -13.12
CA LYS A 198 -9.29 -5.34 -14.08
C LYS A 198 -10.05 -6.62 -13.69
N GLY A 199 -11.25 -6.76 -14.22
CA GLY A 199 -11.97 -8.04 -14.19
C GLY A 199 -11.24 -9.13 -14.99
N LEU A 200 -11.41 -10.37 -14.60
CA LEU A 200 -10.75 -11.53 -15.25
C LEU A 200 -11.07 -11.65 -16.73
N THR A 201 -12.26 -11.23 -17.16
CA THR A 201 -12.71 -11.30 -18.55
C THR A 201 -12.00 -10.34 -19.51
N PHE A 202 -11.24 -9.36 -18.99
CA PHE A 202 -10.53 -8.38 -19.80
C PHE A 202 -9.10 -8.08 -19.29
N GLY A 203 -8.43 -9.10 -18.80
CA GLY A 203 -6.99 -9.08 -18.50
C GLY A 203 -6.64 -8.86 -17.04
N GLY A 204 -7.58 -9.09 -16.11
CA GLY A 204 -7.29 -9.12 -14.67
C GLY A 204 -6.52 -10.37 -14.26
N SER A 205 -5.88 -10.33 -13.11
CA SER A 205 -5.10 -11.44 -12.52
C SER A 205 -5.89 -12.13 -11.40
N LEU A 206 -5.79 -13.44 -11.33
CA LEU A 206 -6.14 -14.22 -10.14
C LEU A 206 -5.26 -13.80 -8.97
N ALA A 207 -5.66 -14.18 -7.76
CA ALA A 207 -4.99 -13.84 -6.48
C ALA A 207 -4.84 -12.34 -6.18
N ARG A 208 -5.41 -11.42 -7.00
CA ARG A 208 -5.28 -9.97 -6.78
C ARG A 208 -6.04 -9.52 -5.53
N THR A 209 -7.19 -10.11 -5.26
CA THR A 209 -8.02 -9.80 -4.08
C THR A 209 -7.32 -10.23 -2.79
N GLU A 210 -6.68 -11.37 -2.81
CA GLU A 210 -5.96 -12.00 -1.70
C GLU A 210 -4.61 -11.35 -1.43
N ALA A 211 -4.01 -10.77 -2.45
CA ALA A 211 -2.59 -10.45 -2.53
C ALA A 211 -2.03 -9.64 -1.38
N THR A 212 -2.75 -8.64 -0.87
CA THR A 212 -2.24 -7.81 0.23
C THR A 212 -2.20 -8.59 1.53
N GLY A 213 -3.26 -9.30 1.87
CA GLY A 213 -3.33 -10.13 3.08
C GLY A 213 -2.38 -11.32 3.02
N TYR A 214 -2.30 -12.00 1.88
CA TYR A 214 -1.37 -13.11 1.66
C TYR A 214 0.08 -12.64 1.73
N GLY A 215 0.39 -11.54 1.02
CA GLY A 215 1.72 -10.96 1.02
C GLY A 215 2.19 -10.53 2.41
N LEU A 216 1.30 -9.93 3.20
CA LEU A 216 1.56 -9.60 4.61
C LEU A 216 2.00 -10.83 5.40
N CYS A 217 1.27 -11.94 5.26
CA CYS A 217 1.60 -13.17 5.97
C CYS A 217 2.90 -13.83 5.46
N TYR A 218 3.19 -13.77 4.16
CA TYR A 218 4.48 -14.28 3.62
C TYR A 218 5.66 -13.47 4.13
N PHE A 219 5.57 -12.14 4.11
CA PHE A 219 6.58 -11.25 4.69
C PHE A 219 6.79 -11.55 6.18
N THR A 220 5.70 -11.65 6.95
CA THR A 220 5.75 -11.93 8.39
C THR A 220 6.35 -13.32 8.67
N ALA A 221 5.99 -14.33 7.89
CA ALA A 221 6.51 -15.67 8.04
C ALA A 221 8.03 -15.74 7.80
N GLU A 222 8.53 -15.07 6.76
CA GLU A 222 9.96 -15.03 6.47
C GLU A 222 10.72 -14.23 7.53
N ALA A 223 10.14 -13.12 8.02
CA ALA A 223 10.71 -12.35 9.12
C ALA A 223 10.80 -13.17 10.43
N LEU A 224 9.74 -13.89 10.78
CA LEU A 224 9.74 -14.82 11.93
C LEU A 224 10.84 -15.87 11.79
N LYS A 225 10.92 -16.53 10.64
CA LYS A 225 11.90 -17.57 10.35
C LYS A 225 13.33 -17.05 10.47
N CYS A 226 13.65 -15.93 9.82
CA CYS A 226 15.02 -15.42 9.76
C CYS A 226 15.47 -14.70 11.02
N MET A 227 14.59 -13.91 11.64
CA MET A 227 14.96 -13.06 12.79
C MET A 227 14.68 -13.72 14.15
N ARG A 228 13.80 -14.73 14.21
CA ARG A 228 13.36 -15.36 15.46
C ARG A 228 13.52 -16.88 15.48
N ASN A 229 13.87 -17.51 14.35
CA ASN A 229 13.84 -18.97 14.16
C ASN A 229 12.48 -19.54 14.59
N ASP A 230 11.39 -18.89 14.18
CA ASP A 230 10.02 -19.16 14.60
C ASP A 230 9.06 -19.16 13.39
N SER A 231 7.78 -19.42 13.61
CA SER A 231 6.76 -19.47 12.57
C SER A 231 5.38 -19.06 13.10
N PHE A 232 4.36 -19.02 12.25
CA PHE A 232 2.96 -18.84 12.66
C PHE A 232 2.41 -20.02 13.46
N ALA A 233 3.00 -21.22 13.35
CA ALA A 233 2.47 -22.45 13.95
C ALA A 233 2.30 -22.29 15.47
N GLY A 234 1.06 -22.47 15.95
CA GLY A 234 0.70 -22.39 17.37
C GLY A 234 0.66 -20.98 17.93
N LYS A 235 0.87 -19.92 17.12
CA LYS A 235 0.81 -18.53 17.58
C LYS A 235 -0.61 -18.00 17.62
N THR A 236 -0.90 -17.17 18.61
CA THR A 236 -2.11 -16.36 18.66
C THR A 236 -1.93 -15.09 17.85
N VAL A 237 -2.84 -14.87 16.91
CA VAL A 237 -2.78 -13.73 15.97
C VAL A 237 -3.96 -12.80 16.19
N VAL A 238 -3.69 -11.53 16.40
CA VAL A 238 -4.70 -10.44 16.46
C VAL A 238 -4.67 -9.67 15.14
N ILE A 239 -5.85 -9.53 14.53
CA ILE A 239 -6.05 -8.77 13.29
C ILE A 239 -7.10 -7.71 13.52
N SER A 240 -6.84 -6.46 13.08
CA SER A 240 -7.86 -5.42 12.98
C SER A 240 -8.49 -5.38 11.60
N GLY A 241 -9.69 -4.83 11.52
CA GLY A 241 -10.44 -4.75 10.26
C GLY A 241 -11.24 -6.02 9.94
N SER A 242 -12.04 -5.92 8.91
CA SER A 242 -12.83 -7.01 8.31
C SER A 242 -13.08 -6.76 6.82
N GLY A 243 -12.22 -5.96 6.20
CA GLY A 243 -12.14 -5.76 4.76
C GLY A 243 -11.19 -6.77 4.10
N ASN A 244 -10.92 -6.61 2.82
CA ASN A 244 -10.10 -7.51 2.01
C ASN A 244 -8.77 -7.89 2.69
N VAL A 245 -7.99 -6.89 3.14
CA VAL A 245 -6.67 -7.16 3.73
C VAL A 245 -6.81 -8.06 4.96
N ALA A 246 -7.73 -7.75 5.86
CA ALA A 246 -7.96 -8.50 7.09
C ALA A 246 -8.49 -9.92 6.83
N ILE A 247 -9.46 -10.08 5.93
CA ILE A 247 -10.05 -11.38 5.55
C ILE A 247 -8.96 -12.31 5.01
N TYR A 248 -8.15 -11.83 4.08
CA TYR A 248 -7.13 -12.68 3.44
C TYR A 248 -5.86 -12.82 4.28
N ALA A 249 -5.54 -11.87 5.16
CA ALA A 249 -4.55 -12.08 6.21
C ALA A 249 -4.99 -13.17 7.20
N CYS A 250 -6.25 -13.15 7.63
CA CYS A 250 -6.84 -14.21 8.48
C CYS A 250 -6.75 -15.58 7.79
N GLN A 251 -7.13 -15.67 6.52
CA GLN A 251 -7.06 -16.91 5.75
C GLN A 251 -5.63 -17.47 5.68
N LYS A 252 -4.66 -16.63 5.32
CA LYS A 252 -3.27 -17.09 5.13
C LYS A 252 -2.60 -17.37 6.47
N ALA A 253 -2.80 -16.55 7.50
CA ALA A 253 -2.25 -16.81 8.83
C ALA A 253 -2.76 -18.14 9.41
N THR A 254 -4.04 -18.45 9.22
CA THR A 254 -4.62 -19.75 9.61
C THR A 254 -4.01 -20.91 8.81
N GLN A 255 -3.82 -20.76 7.48
CA GLN A 255 -3.15 -21.76 6.64
C GLN A 255 -1.70 -22.01 7.07
N LEU A 256 -1.03 -21.00 7.61
CA LEU A 256 0.35 -21.11 8.15
C LEU A 256 0.41 -21.65 9.58
N GLY A 257 -0.74 -22.01 10.17
CA GLY A 257 -0.83 -22.65 11.50
C GLY A 257 -1.06 -21.66 12.65
N GLY A 258 -1.28 -20.39 12.39
CA GLY A 258 -1.66 -19.39 13.38
C GLY A 258 -3.13 -19.48 13.77
N LYS A 259 -3.46 -19.14 15.00
CA LYS A 259 -4.84 -19.00 15.49
C LYS A 259 -5.23 -17.53 15.50
N VAL A 260 -6.02 -17.11 14.52
CA VAL A 260 -6.56 -15.73 14.47
C VAL A 260 -7.75 -15.63 15.39
N VAL A 261 -7.69 -14.74 16.39
CA VAL A 261 -8.69 -14.65 17.46
C VAL A 261 -9.53 -13.37 17.41
N THR A 262 -9.21 -12.41 16.54
CA THR A 262 -9.97 -11.16 16.43
C THR A 262 -10.21 -10.74 14.99
N MET A 263 -11.32 -10.04 14.76
CA MET A 263 -11.56 -9.16 13.62
C MET A 263 -12.35 -7.94 14.09
N SER A 264 -12.24 -6.81 13.40
CA SER A 264 -12.90 -5.57 13.81
C SER A 264 -13.56 -4.82 12.66
N ASP A 265 -14.45 -3.90 12.98
CA ASP A 265 -14.90 -2.83 12.10
C ASP A 265 -14.90 -1.49 12.86
N SER A 266 -15.42 -0.42 12.24
CA SER A 266 -15.42 0.91 12.84
C SER A 266 -16.20 1.03 14.17
N ASN A 267 -17.03 0.05 14.51
CA ASN A 267 -17.89 0.10 15.70
C ASN A 267 -17.33 -0.73 16.86
N GLY A 268 -16.43 -1.67 16.59
CA GLY A 268 -15.87 -2.54 17.61
C GLY A 268 -15.15 -3.75 17.04
N TYR A 269 -14.81 -4.70 17.89
CA TYR A 269 -14.19 -5.95 17.49
C TYR A 269 -14.86 -7.16 18.13
N VAL A 270 -14.67 -8.31 17.48
CA VAL A 270 -14.97 -9.62 18.06
C VAL A 270 -13.69 -10.29 18.52
N TYR A 271 -13.80 -10.99 19.63
CA TYR A 271 -12.78 -11.91 20.14
C TYR A 271 -13.38 -13.31 20.23
N ASP A 272 -12.76 -14.26 19.56
CA ASP A 272 -13.12 -15.68 19.63
C ASP A 272 -11.89 -16.49 20.06
N PRO A 273 -11.84 -17.02 21.27
CA PRO A 273 -10.69 -17.79 21.76
C PRO A 273 -10.50 -19.12 21.02
N ASN A 274 -11.52 -19.61 20.32
CA ASN A 274 -11.46 -20.82 19.52
C ASN A 274 -10.86 -20.59 18.13
N GLY A 275 -10.77 -19.33 17.73
CA GLY A 275 -10.33 -18.88 16.40
C GLY A 275 -11.49 -18.45 15.51
N ILE A 276 -11.26 -17.44 14.70
CA ILE A 276 -12.29 -16.83 13.83
C ILE A 276 -12.80 -17.82 12.78
N ASP A 277 -14.12 -18.03 12.73
CA ASP A 277 -14.79 -18.67 11.57
C ASP A 277 -14.77 -17.72 10.37
N LEU A 278 -13.77 -17.91 9.53
CA LEU A 278 -13.58 -17.07 8.35
C LEU A 278 -14.67 -17.24 7.31
N ALA A 279 -15.30 -18.42 7.22
CA ALA A 279 -16.39 -18.65 6.25
C ALA A 279 -17.59 -17.78 6.60
N TYR A 280 -17.94 -17.73 7.89
CA TYR A 280 -18.98 -16.83 8.37
C TYR A 280 -18.65 -15.36 8.15
N VAL A 281 -17.40 -14.95 8.45
CA VAL A 281 -16.98 -13.55 8.23
C VAL A 281 -17.05 -13.16 6.77
N LYS A 282 -16.64 -14.03 5.84
CA LYS A 282 -16.75 -13.77 4.37
C LYS A 282 -18.22 -13.59 3.97
N ASP A 283 -19.11 -14.48 4.37
CA ASP A 283 -20.54 -14.33 4.09
C ASP A 283 -21.09 -13.02 4.68
N LEU A 284 -20.75 -12.73 5.94
CA LEU A 284 -21.21 -11.53 6.64
C LEU A 284 -20.75 -10.25 5.92
N LYS A 285 -19.47 -10.17 5.50
CA LYS A 285 -18.88 -8.94 4.98
C LYS A 285 -19.03 -8.78 3.45
N GLU A 286 -18.84 -9.85 2.70
CA GLU A 286 -18.82 -9.82 1.24
C GLU A 286 -20.22 -9.98 0.64
N VAL A 287 -21.09 -10.80 1.25
CA VAL A 287 -22.43 -11.08 0.76
C VAL A 287 -23.47 -10.21 1.44
N ARG A 288 -23.61 -10.34 2.78
CA ARG A 288 -24.65 -9.65 3.57
C ARG A 288 -24.31 -8.19 3.85
N ARG A 289 -23.05 -7.78 3.76
CA ARG A 289 -22.53 -6.44 4.10
C ARG A 289 -22.87 -6.02 5.54
N GLY A 290 -22.96 -6.99 6.44
CA GLY A 290 -23.28 -6.82 7.84
C GLY A 290 -22.13 -6.26 8.69
N ARG A 291 -22.38 -6.14 9.98
CA ARG A 291 -21.40 -5.66 10.97
C ARG A 291 -20.77 -6.81 11.72
N ILE A 292 -19.48 -6.67 12.10
CA ILE A 292 -18.76 -7.74 12.78
C ILE A 292 -19.41 -8.15 14.12
N LYS A 293 -20.20 -7.29 14.73
CA LYS A 293 -20.99 -7.58 15.93
C LYS A 293 -21.86 -8.83 15.79
N GLU A 294 -22.43 -9.08 14.61
CA GLU A 294 -23.31 -10.21 14.32
C GLU A 294 -22.59 -11.56 14.50
N TYR A 295 -21.27 -11.58 14.39
CA TYR A 295 -20.47 -12.78 14.63
C TYR A 295 -20.67 -13.31 16.07
N ALA A 296 -20.56 -12.43 17.07
CA ALA A 296 -20.71 -12.81 18.49
C ALA A 296 -22.14 -13.25 18.86
N GLU A 297 -23.13 -12.88 18.04
CA GLU A 297 -24.52 -13.30 18.23
C GLU A 297 -24.77 -14.76 17.83
N THR A 298 -23.86 -15.34 17.05
CA THR A 298 -24.01 -16.67 16.43
C THR A 298 -22.93 -17.68 16.85
N HIS A 299 -21.84 -17.23 17.48
CA HIS A 299 -20.71 -18.08 17.88
C HIS A 299 -20.58 -18.12 19.40
N GLU A 300 -20.86 -19.29 19.97
CA GLU A 300 -20.75 -19.51 21.42
C GLU A 300 -19.29 -19.35 21.89
N GLY A 301 -19.08 -18.57 22.93
CA GLY A 301 -17.77 -18.24 23.48
C GLY A 301 -17.13 -17.01 22.85
N ALA A 302 -17.61 -16.53 21.68
CA ALA A 302 -17.16 -15.27 21.12
C ALA A 302 -17.76 -14.07 21.88
N THR A 303 -16.99 -13.01 22.00
CA THR A 303 -17.41 -11.75 22.64
C THR A 303 -17.26 -10.58 21.69
N TYR A 304 -18.15 -9.57 21.83
CA TYR A 304 -18.06 -8.32 21.10
C TYR A 304 -17.76 -7.16 22.04
N VAL A 305 -16.80 -6.32 21.67
CA VAL A 305 -16.45 -5.09 22.38
C VAL A 305 -16.74 -3.90 21.48
N ALA A 306 -17.59 -2.97 21.93
CA ALA A 306 -18.03 -1.80 21.16
C ALA A 306 -16.99 -0.65 21.18
N ASP A 307 -15.73 -0.99 20.94
CA ASP A 307 -14.61 -0.07 20.83
C ASP A 307 -13.49 -0.76 20.04
N CYS A 308 -13.34 -0.42 18.77
CA CYS A 308 -12.36 -1.07 17.90
C CYS A 308 -10.90 -0.81 18.33
N SER A 309 -10.62 0.30 19.04
CA SER A 309 -9.26 0.63 19.49
C SER A 309 -8.74 -0.34 20.54
N LYS A 310 -9.63 -0.99 21.28
CA LYS A 310 -9.25 -1.98 22.30
C LYS A 310 -8.87 -3.35 21.75
N VAL A 311 -8.95 -3.59 20.46
CA VAL A 311 -8.47 -4.85 19.84
C VAL A 311 -7.02 -5.13 20.21
N TRP A 312 -6.21 -4.09 20.39
CA TRP A 312 -4.79 -4.18 20.73
C TRP A 312 -4.50 -4.51 22.21
N THR A 313 -5.54 -4.62 23.02
CA THR A 313 -5.42 -5.10 24.41
C THR A 313 -5.57 -6.62 24.53
N VAL A 314 -5.92 -7.32 23.45
CA VAL A 314 -6.05 -8.78 23.42
C VAL A 314 -4.64 -9.40 23.41
N PRO A 315 -4.33 -10.33 24.34
CA PRO A 315 -3.04 -11.03 24.35
C PRO A 315 -2.79 -11.78 23.03
N CYS A 316 -1.60 -11.59 22.46
CA CYS A 316 -1.22 -12.26 21.21
C CYS A 316 0.29 -12.36 21.07
N ASP A 317 0.73 -13.24 20.20
CA ASP A 317 2.14 -13.32 19.75
C ASP A 317 2.39 -12.39 18.57
N ILE A 318 1.41 -12.29 17.65
CA ILE A 318 1.51 -11.57 16.38
C ILE A 318 0.32 -10.62 16.25
N ALA A 319 0.59 -9.35 15.94
CA ALA A 319 -0.42 -8.35 15.62
C ALA A 319 -0.30 -7.92 14.14
N LEU A 320 -1.41 -7.99 13.41
CA LEU A 320 -1.51 -7.59 12.01
C LEU A 320 -2.55 -6.48 11.85
N PRO A 321 -2.16 -5.21 11.95
CA PRO A 321 -3.07 -4.09 11.74
C PRO A 321 -3.47 -3.97 10.27
N CYS A 322 -4.75 -4.24 9.98
CA CYS A 322 -5.30 -4.34 8.62
C CYS A 322 -6.50 -3.42 8.38
N ALA A 323 -6.80 -2.48 9.28
CA ALA A 323 -7.99 -1.63 9.17
C ALA A 323 -7.66 -0.26 8.57
N THR A 324 -7.12 0.65 9.36
CA THR A 324 -7.00 2.05 8.97
C THR A 324 -5.67 2.70 9.39
N GLN A 325 -5.41 3.86 8.81
CA GLN A 325 -4.28 4.71 9.20
C GLN A 325 -4.41 5.15 10.68
N ASN A 326 -3.28 5.19 11.38
CA ASN A 326 -3.15 5.66 12.77
C ASN A 326 -4.07 4.94 13.78
N GLU A 327 -4.34 3.67 13.55
CA GLU A 327 -5.16 2.85 14.45
C GLU A 327 -4.41 2.36 15.70
N ILE A 328 -3.07 2.38 15.68
CA ILE A 328 -2.22 2.05 16.82
C ILE A 328 -1.45 3.29 17.25
N ASN A 329 -1.83 3.84 18.39
CA ASN A 329 -1.12 4.90 19.08
C ASN A 329 -0.12 4.33 20.11
N LYS A 330 0.57 5.20 20.84
CA LYS A 330 1.56 4.81 21.85
C LYS A 330 0.98 3.86 22.91
N GLU A 331 -0.20 4.18 23.46
CA GLU A 331 -0.86 3.40 24.51
C GLU A 331 -1.24 2.00 24.02
N SER A 332 -1.72 1.90 22.77
CA SER A 332 -2.03 0.62 22.14
C SER A 332 -0.77 -0.22 21.91
N ALA A 333 0.33 0.40 21.50
CA ALA A 333 1.61 -0.27 21.34
C ALA A 333 2.19 -0.77 22.69
N GLU A 334 2.11 0.03 23.75
CA GLU A 334 2.49 -0.37 25.10
C GLU A 334 1.63 -1.54 25.62
N ALA A 335 0.33 -1.54 25.30
CA ALA A 335 -0.56 -2.65 25.64
C ALA A 335 -0.17 -3.94 24.91
N LEU A 336 0.14 -3.89 23.61
CA LEU A 336 0.62 -5.03 22.84
C LEU A 336 1.90 -5.62 23.46
N VAL A 337 2.90 -4.79 23.76
CA VAL A 337 4.16 -5.22 24.38
C VAL A 337 3.90 -5.86 25.75
N LYS A 338 3.10 -5.23 26.60
CA LYS A 338 2.74 -5.73 27.92
C LYS A 338 2.04 -7.10 27.86
N ASN A 339 1.24 -7.32 26.83
CA ASN A 339 0.46 -8.55 26.61
C ASN A 339 1.24 -9.66 25.87
N GLY A 340 2.55 -9.45 25.63
CA GLY A 340 3.45 -10.47 25.09
C GLY A 340 3.55 -10.49 23.56
N CYS A 341 3.04 -9.48 22.88
CA CYS A 341 3.20 -9.38 21.43
C CYS A 341 4.68 -9.19 21.06
N THR A 342 5.19 -10.07 20.20
CA THR A 342 6.58 -10.07 19.77
C THR A 342 6.76 -9.62 18.32
N VAL A 343 5.68 -9.57 17.54
CA VAL A 343 5.69 -9.24 16.12
C VAL A 343 4.51 -8.33 15.77
N VAL A 344 4.80 -7.21 15.11
CA VAL A 344 3.80 -6.32 14.51
C VAL A 344 4.16 -6.12 13.04
N CYS A 345 3.33 -6.57 12.10
CA CYS A 345 3.52 -6.34 10.67
C CYS A 345 2.28 -5.67 10.06
N GLU A 346 2.50 -4.59 9.32
CA GLU A 346 1.45 -3.67 8.89
C GLU A 346 0.80 -4.06 7.56
N GLY A 347 -0.48 -4.42 7.62
CA GLY A 347 -1.31 -4.68 6.43
C GLY A 347 -1.99 -3.42 5.88
N ALA A 348 -2.44 -2.51 6.74
CA ALA A 348 -2.95 -1.21 6.34
C ALA A 348 -1.82 -0.24 5.97
N ASN A 349 -2.16 0.91 5.40
CA ASN A 349 -1.18 1.97 5.16
C ASN A 349 -1.01 2.83 6.41
N MET A 350 0.21 2.90 6.94
CA MET A 350 0.59 3.67 8.14
C MET A 350 -0.38 3.46 9.34
N PRO A 351 -0.64 2.22 9.76
CA PRO A 351 -1.57 1.99 10.88
C PRO A 351 -0.99 2.38 12.24
N SER A 352 0.36 2.36 12.40
CA SER A 352 1.02 2.76 13.64
C SER A 352 1.50 4.20 13.56
N THR A 353 1.32 4.95 14.65
CA THR A 353 1.92 6.29 14.79
C THR A 353 3.43 6.20 15.03
N PRO A 354 4.21 7.28 14.76
CA PRO A 354 5.65 7.28 15.05
C PRO A 354 5.98 6.87 16.48
N GLU A 355 5.22 7.34 17.45
CA GLU A 355 5.41 7.01 18.87
C GLU A 355 5.16 5.51 19.16
N ALA A 356 4.21 4.89 18.45
CA ALA A 356 3.97 3.45 18.54
C ALA A 356 5.16 2.65 17.98
N ILE A 357 5.72 3.10 16.87
CA ILE A 357 6.90 2.46 16.27
C ILE A 357 8.11 2.55 17.20
N GLU A 358 8.32 3.69 17.86
CA GLU A 358 9.37 3.84 18.89
C GLU A 358 9.21 2.83 20.03
N VAL A 359 7.97 2.59 20.49
CA VAL A 359 7.67 1.57 21.51
C VAL A 359 8.07 0.18 21.03
N TYR A 360 7.74 -0.19 19.79
CA TYR A 360 8.12 -1.50 19.24
C TYR A 360 9.64 -1.68 19.21
N LEU A 361 10.36 -0.71 18.65
CA LEU A 361 11.81 -0.77 18.52
C LEU A 361 12.52 -0.80 19.87
N ALA A 362 12.06 0.01 20.84
CA ALA A 362 12.62 0.06 22.18
C ALA A 362 12.43 -1.26 22.98
N ASN A 363 11.41 -2.03 22.67
CA ASN A 363 11.09 -3.29 23.36
C ASN A 363 11.47 -4.53 22.54
N GLY A 364 12.20 -4.39 21.43
CA GLY A 364 12.66 -5.49 20.60
C GLY A 364 11.55 -6.26 19.90
N VAL A 365 10.39 -5.63 19.68
CA VAL A 365 9.31 -6.20 18.85
C VAL A 365 9.76 -6.19 17.39
N LEU A 366 9.61 -7.31 16.69
CA LEU A 366 9.82 -7.37 15.27
C LEU A 366 8.77 -6.51 14.57
N TYR A 367 9.21 -5.44 13.91
CA TYR A 367 8.30 -4.50 13.25
C TYR A 367 8.47 -4.57 11.73
N GLY A 368 7.40 -4.95 11.03
CA GLY A 368 7.30 -4.98 9.57
C GLY A 368 6.54 -3.75 9.06
N PRO A 369 7.23 -2.75 8.46
CA PRO A 369 6.61 -1.49 8.04
C PRO A 369 5.67 -1.71 6.84
N ALA A 370 4.61 -0.90 6.75
CA ALA A 370 3.57 -1.00 5.74
C ALA A 370 4.10 -1.08 4.30
N LYS A 371 5.05 -0.21 3.92
CA LYS A 371 5.58 -0.17 2.56
C LYS A 371 6.25 -1.47 2.10
N ALA A 372 6.77 -2.27 3.04
CA ALA A 372 7.35 -3.58 2.77
C ALA A 372 6.29 -4.68 2.98
N ALA A 373 5.66 -4.73 4.15
CA ALA A 373 4.79 -5.82 4.54
C ALA A 373 3.49 -5.90 3.71
N ASN A 374 2.91 -4.76 3.29
CA ASN A 374 1.68 -4.74 2.49
C ASN A 374 1.91 -4.60 0.97
N ALA A 375 3.14 -4.78 0.50
CA ALA A 375 3.46 -4.65 -0.92
C ALA A 375 2.84 -5.73 -1.82
N GLY A 376 2.22 -6.76 -1.26
CA GLY A 376 1.61 -7.85 -2.01
C GLY A 376 0.60 -7.39 -3.06
N GLY A 377 -0.21 -6.38 -2.75
CA GLY A 377 -1.19 -5.83 -3.70
C GLY A 377 -0.53 -5.21 -4.94
N VAL A 378 0.52 -4.43 -4.78
CA VAL A 378 1.24 -3.83 -5.91
C VAL A 378 2.13 -4.86 -6.62
N ALA A 379 2.69 -5.82 -5.91
CA ALA A 379 3.41 -6.95 -6.51
C ALA A 379 2.51 -7.71 -7.49
N THR A 380 1.31 -8.11 -7.05
CA THR A 380 0.35 -8.79 -7.93
C THR A 380 -0.14 -7.88 -9.06
N SER A 381 -0.25 -6.57 -8.86
CA SER A 381 -0.52 -5.63 -9.96
C SER A 381 0.60 -5.66 -11.01
N GLY A 382 1.87 -5.74 -10.59
CA GLY A 382 3.00 -5.94 -11.52
C GLY A 382 2.95 -7.28 -12.24
N LEU A 383 2.55 -8.35 -11.55
CA LEU A 383 2.31 -9.66 -12.18
C LEU A 383 1.14 -9.62 -13.18
N GLU A 384 0.08 -8.85 -12.91
CA GLU A 384 -1.00 -8.60 -13.87
C GLU A 384 -0.45 -7.89 -15.13
N MET A 385 0.41 -6.90 -14.97
CA MET A 385 1.09 -6.23 -16.11
C MET A 385 1.92 -7.23 -16.93
N SER A 386 2.65 -8.13 -16.27
CA SER A 386 3.45 -9.18 -16.96
C SER A 386 2.56 -10.11 -17.77
N GLN A 387 1.47 -10.63 -17.17
CA GLN A 387 0.48 -11.47 -17.87
C GLN A 387 -0.13 -10.73 -19.07
N ASN A 388 -0.44 -9.44 -18.93
CA ASN A 388 -0.96 -8.63 -20.03
C ASN A 388 0.04 -8.45 -21.17
N SER A 389 1.34 -8.30 -20.86
CA SER A 389 2.40 -8.18 -21.85
C SER A 389 2.65 -9.49 -22.58
N GLU A 390 2.57 -10.61 -21.90
CA GLU A 390 2.67 -11.95 -22.49
C GLU A 390 1.41 -12.38 -23.25
N ARG A 391 0.27 -11.71 -22.98
CA ARG A 391 -1.08 -12.08 -23.43
C ARG A 391 -1.52 -13.45 -22.91
N LEU A 392 -1.07 -13.82 -21.72
CA LEU A 392 -1.40 -15.07 -21.04
C LEU A 392 -2.11 -14.77 -19.71
N SER A 393 -2.80 -15.77 -19.20
CA SER A 393 -3.34 -15.79 -17.84
C SER A 393 -2.68 -16.91 -17.08
N TRP A 394 -2.14 -16.61 -15.90
CA TRP A 394 -1.55 -17.59 -15.00
C TRP A 394 -2.60 -18.14 -14.04
N THR A 395 -2.39 -19.36 -13.56
CA THR A 395 -3.23 -19.97 -12.52
C THR A 395 -3.10 -19.22 -11.20
N PHE A 396 -4.02 -19.50 -10.28
CA PHE A 396 -3.94 -18.92 -8.93
C PHE A 396 -2.61 -19.32 -8.23
N GLU A 397 -2.24 -20.58 -8.37
CA GLU A 397 -1.04 -21.17 -7.76
C GLU A 397 0.25 -20.54 -8.33
N GLU A 398 0.29 -20.27 -9.63
CA GLU A 398 1.43 -19.59 -10.28
C GLU A 398 1.57 -18.15 -9.76
N VAL A 399 0.46 -17.42 -9.66
CA VAL A 399 0.49 -16.05 -9.14
C VAL A 399 0.86 -16.04 -7.66
N ASP A 400 0.28 -16.93 -6.83
CA ASP A 400 0.55 -17.02 -5.39
C ASP A 400 2.01 -17.40 -5.11
N ALA A 401 2.57 -18.35 -5.87
CA ALA A 401 3.98 -18.73 -5.75
C ALA A 401 4.94 -17.58 -6.08
N LYS A 402 4.64 -16.81 -7.16
CA LYS A 402 5.42 -15.62 -7.51
C LYS A 402 5.28 -14.52 -6.45
N LEU A 403 4.05 -14.29 -5.95
CA LEU A 403 3.80 -13.35 -4.86
C LEU A 403 4.60 -13.70 -3.61
N LYS A 404 4.60 -14.98 -3.22
CA LYS A 404 5.39 -15.45 -2.07
C LYS A 404 6.86 -15.13 -2.26
N GLY A 405 7.47 -15.51 -3.39
CA GLY A 405 8.88 -15.23 -3.66
C GLY A 405 9.21 -13.73 -3.66
N ILE A 406 8.32 -12.88 -4.16
CA ILE A 406 8.49 -11.42 -4.11
C ILE A 406 8.48 -10.93 -2.66
N MET A 407 7.54 -11.37 -1.83
CA MET A 407 7.42 -10.91 -0.45
C MET A 407 8.59 -11.38 0.43
N GLU A 408 9.08 -12.61 0.23
CA GLU A 408 10.31 -13.10 0.83
C GLU A 408 11.52 -12.24 0.40
N GLY A 409 11.63 -11.95 -0.89
CA GLY A 409 12.68 -11.07 -1.43
C GLY A 409 12.62 -9.64 -0.87
N ILE A 410 11.43 -9.08 -0.65
CA ILE A 410 11.26 -7.76 0.00
C ILE A 410 11.80 -7.80 1.43
N PHE A 411 11.50 -8.87 2.18
CA PHE A 411 12.04 -9.02 3.54
C PHE A 411 13.58 -9.05 3.52
N HIS A 412 14.19 -9.93 2.70
CA HIS A 412 15.64 -10.03 2.63
C HIS A 412 16.30 -8.73 2.22
N ALA A 413 15.81 -8.07 1.17
CA ALA A 413 16.33 -6.78 0.74
C ALA A 413 16.25 -5.70 1.86
N SER A 414 15.15 -5.69 2.62
CA SER A 414 14.98 -4.76 3.74
C SER A 414 15.91 -5.11 4.91
N TYR A 415 16.06 -6.40 5.23
CA TYR A 415 16.95 -6.83 6.30
C TYR A 415 18.41 -6.54 5.98
N ASP A 416 18.88 -6.93 4.80
CA ASP A 416 20.27 -6.72 4.35
C ASP A 416 20.62 -5.22 4.31
N ALA A 417 19.69 -4.39 3.82
CA ALA A 417 19.88 -2.95 3.80
C ALA A 417 19.90 -2.34 5.21
N SER A 418 19.15 -2.90 6.17
CA SER A 418 19.21 -2.46 7.57
C SER A 418 20.58 -2.75 8.20
N VAL A 419 21.15 -3.90 7.91
CA VAL A 419 22.52 -4.28 8.34
C VAL A 419 23.55 -3.32 7.72
N ALA A 420 23.47 -3.11 6.40
CA ALA A 420 24.39 -2.20 5.68
C ALA A 420 24.29 -0.73 6.15
N ALA A 421 23.12 -0.32 6.64
CA ALA A 421 22.89 1.00 7.23
C ALA A 421 23.31 1.12 8.71
N GLY A 422 23.79 0.03 9.33
CA GLY A 422 24.16 0.02 10.75
C GLY A 422 22.97 0.01 11.71
N SER A 423 21.81 -0.43 11.24
CA SER A 423 20.54 -0.49 11.99
C SER A 423 19.92 -1.88 11.88
N GLU A 424 20.73 -2.92 12.11
CA GLU A 424 20.33 -4.34 11.96
C GLU A 424 18.99 -4.63 12.64
N GLY A 425 18.08 -5.22 11.86
CA GLY A 425 16.74 -5.59 12.30
C GLY A 425 15.70 -4.44 12.25
N ASN A 426 16.12 -3.21 12.00
CA ASN A 426 15.19 -2.11 11.74
C ASN A 426 14.72 -2.15 10.28
N LEU A 427 13.66 -2.91 10.03
CA LEU A 427 13.13 -3.11 8.68
C LEU A 427 12.53 -1.84 8.07
N MET A 428 12.19 -0.81 8.86
CA MET A 428 11.73 0.47 8.35
C MET A 428 12.88 1.23 7.66
N VAL A 429 14.01 1.35 8.33
CA VAL A 429 15.24 1.93 7.75
C VAL A 429 15.67 1.07 6.55
N GLY A 430 15.66 -0.26 6.72
CA GLY A 430 16.05 -1.19 5.68
C GLY A 430 15.21 -1.07 4.40
N ALA A 431 13.89 -1.02 4.53
CA ALA A 431 12.99 -0.87 3.38
C ALA A 431 13.20 0.46 2.63
N ASN A 432 13.38 1.56 3.37
CA ASN A 432 13.69 2.85 2.76
C ASN A 432 15.03 2.84 2.04
N CYS A 433 16.09 2.30 2.66
CA CYS A 433 17.42 2.21 2.05
C CYS A 433 17.44 1.27 0.83
N ALA A 434 16.83 0.09 0.91
CA ALA A 434 16.75 -0.86 -0.20
C ALA A 434 16.02 -0.26 -1.40
N GLY A 435 14.85 0.34 -1.14
CA GLY A 435 14.06 1.00 -2.18
C GLY A 435 14.82 2.17 -2.82
N PHE A 436 15.45 3.00 -1.99
CA PHE A 436 16.26 4.14 -2.46
C PHE A 436 17.44 3.69 -3.32
N LEU A 437 18.25 2.74 -2.87
CA LEU A 437 19.44 2.27 -3.57
C LEU A 437 19.12 1.78 -4.98
N LYS A 438 18.04 1.04 -5.16
CA LYS A 438 17.64 0.56 -6.49
C LYS A 438 17.29 1.73 -7.43
N VAL A 439 16.52 2.69 -6.95
CA VAL A 439 16.12 3.87 -7.73
C VAL A 439 17.33 4.77 -8.00
N ALA A 440 18.15 5.04 -6.99
CA ALA A 440 19.36 5.85 -7.11
C ALA A 440 20.34 5.26 -8.15
N THR A 441 20.59 3.95 -8.09
CA THR A 441 21.44 3.25 -9.07
C THR A 441 20.94 3.43 -10.49
N ALA A 442 19.61 3.28 -10.70
CA ALA A 442 19.01 3.47 -12.01
C ALA A 442 19.11 4.93 -12.49
N MET A 443 18.80 5.91 -11.60
CA MET A 443 18.92 7.34 -11.92
C MET A 443 20.34 7.75 -12.24
N MET A 444 21.35 7.21 -11.54
CA MET A 444 22.76 7.47 -11.79
C MET A 444 23.22 6.87 -13.14
N ALA A 445 22.80 5.64 -13.43
CA ALA A 445 23.16 4.96 -14.68
C ALA A 445 22.53 5.62 -15.93
N GLN A 446 21.30 6.14 -15.80
CA GLN A 446 20.61 6.83 -16.89
C GLN A 446 21.07 8.28 -17.08
N GLY A 447 21.76 8.85 -16.10
CA GLY A 447 22.29 10.22 -16.16
C GLY A 447 21.20 11.29 -16.04
N ILE A 448 21.47 12.45 -16.61
CA ILE A 448 20.55 13.58 -16.68
C ILE A 448 20.02 13.68 -18.11
N THR A 449 18.71 13.49 -18.27
CA THR A 449 18.02 13.64 -19.55
C THR A 449 17.42 15.05 -19.64
N TYR A 450 17.62 15.73 -20.76
CA TYR A 450 17.15 17.09 -21.04
C TYR A 450 15.88 17.04 -21.90
#